data_2f015a50915cb7a37e47875a4071be5b
#
_entry.id   2f015a50915cb7a37e47875a4071be5b
#
_cell.length_a   1.000
_cell.length_b   1.000
_cell.length_c   1.000
_cell.angle_alpha   90.00
_cell.angle_beta   90.00
_cell.angle_gamma   90.00
#
_symmetry.space_group_name_H-M   'P 1'
#
loop_
_entity.id
_entity.type
_entity.pdbx_description
1 polymer ?
#
loop_
_entity_poly.entity_id
_entity_poly.type
_entity_poly.pdbx_seq_one_letter_code
_entity_poly.pdbx_strand_id
1 'polypeptide(L)'
;FFKNILTVKKDSRTPAAVRILSVCICVFSEVISVAALSKMFLYIDRFGMTRSRLLVSMFIVFLMIAMFTVALRMFFVRLPYMKALVTAACVIGLVTGFANIDTVVARYNTERFLSGQTERMDVDYLGSLSEEAAVPSLIRLLNESGDYAIKVEAANELSHRRRYLSEDEEARFTDTFVGEQRSLRLLRENSDQITKYMTDTVKPSRQYSDSDYDYDDDYDYDDDYDYD
;
A
#
# COMPACT_ATOMS: atom_id res chain seq x y z
N PHE A 1 37.91 3.89 3.18
CA PHE A 1 37.43 2.62 2.60
C PHE A 1 36.56 2.83 1.37
N PHE A 2 35.63 3.79 1.37
CA PHE A 2 34.74 4.09 0.25
C PHE A 2 35.44 4.68 -1.00
N LYS A 3 36.56 5.39 -0.83
CA LYS A 3 37.28 6.04 -1.94
C LYS A 3 37.98 5.04 -2.86
N ASN A 4 38.35 3.84 -2.36
CA ASN A 4 39.03 2.80 -3.13
C ASN A 4 38.09 1.91 -3.95
N ILE A 5 36.78 1.90 -3.66
CA ILE A 5 35.80 1.13 -4.43
C ILE A 5 35.39 1.89 -5.71
N LEU A 6 35.54 3.22 -5.71
CA LEU A 6 35.16 4.08 -6.84
C LEU A 6 36.31 4.34 -7.85
N THR A 7 37.55 3.97 -7.52
CA THR A 7 38.67 4.02 -8.48
C THR A 7 38.75 2.72 -9.28
N VAL A 8 37.70 2.38 -10.01
CA VAL A 8 37.81 1.48 -11.16
C VAL A 8 38.72 2.18 -12.16
N LYS A 9 39.92 1.64 -12.25
CA LYS A 9 40.98 2.06 -13.16
C LYS A 9 40.38 2.35 -14.54
N LYS A 10 40.55 3.57 -15.03
CA LYS A 10 39.94 4.16 -16.22
C LYS A 10 40.29 3.47 -17.54
N ASP A 11 40.98 2.32 -17.51
CA ASP A 11 41.63 1.76 -18.72
C ASP A 11 41.46 0.23 -18.92
N SER A 12 40.55 -0.43 -18.20
CA SER A 12 40.19 -1.80 -18.56
C SER A 12 38.84 -1.80 -19.27
N ARG A 13 38.86 -1.90 -20.61
CA ARG A 13 37.67 -2.31 -21.36
C ARG A 13 37.16 -3.60 -20.74
N THR A 14 35.98 -3.55 -20.07
CA THR A 14 35.35 -4.76 -19.53
C THR A 14 35.29 -5.81 -20.64
N PRO A 15 35.76 -7.06 -20.36
CA PRO A 15 35.72 -8.11 -21.39
C PRO A 15 34.31 -8.22 -21.98
N ALA A 16 34.22 -8.42 -23.29
CA ALA A 16 32.93 -8.50 -23.98
C ALA A 16 31.99 -9.53 -23.32
N ALA A 17 32.54 -10.64 -22.83
CA ALA A 17 31.80 -11.67 -22.12
C ALA A 17 31.11 -11.15 -20.86
N VAL A 18 31.79 -10.33 -20.04
CA VAL A 18 31.20 -9.74 -18.83
C VAL A 18 30.07 -8.78 -19.20
N ARG A 19 30.24 -8.02 -20.25
CA ARG A 19 29.20 -7.09 -20.75
C ARG A 19 27.97 -7.83 -21.21
N ILE A 20 28.13 -8.89 -22.00
CA ILE A 20 27.02 -9.72 -22.47
C ILE A 20 26.29 -10.36 -21.30
N LEU A 21 27.03 -10.97 -20.38
CA LEU A 21 26.46 -11.60 -19.19
C LEU A 21 25.65 -10.61 -18.33
N SER A 22 26.19 -9.40 -18.11
CA SER A 22 25.52 -8.36 -17.36
C SER A 22 24.21 -7.91 -18.03
N VAL A 23 24.22 -7.76 -19.36
CA VAL A 23 22.99 -7.43 -20.12
C VAL A 23 21.97 -8.55 -20.02
N CYS A 24 22.39 -9.81 -20.14
CA CYS A 24 21.49 -10.96 -19.96
C CYS A 24 20.83 -10.96 -18.56
N ILE A 25 21.60 -10.72 -17.50
CA ILE A 25 21.06 -10.62 -16.14
C ILE A 25 20.03 -9.49 -16.03
N CYS A 26 20.33 -8.30 -16.59
CA CYS A 26 19.39 -7.20 -16.59
C CYS A 26 18.09 -7.55 -17.33
N VAL A 27 18.16 -8.19 -18.48
CA VAL A 27 16.97 -8.60 -19.26
C VAL A 27 16.15 -9.63 -18.49
N PHE A 28 16.78 -10.63 -17.88
CA PHE A 28 16.06 -11.59 -17.04
C PHE A 28 15.39 -10.93 -15.84
N SER A 29 16.05 -9.98 -15.18
CA SER A 29 15.48 -9.21 -14.07
C SER A 29 14.26 -8.41 -14.52
N GLU A 30 14.29 -7.78 -15.69
CA GLU A 30 13.15 -7.05 -16.25
C GLU A 30 11.97 -7.98 -16.53
N VAL A 31 12.21 -9.14 -17.13
CA VAL A 31 11.15 -10.14 -17.40
C VAL A 31 10.49 -10.61 -16.10
N ILE A 32 11.28 -10.89 -15.06
CA ILE A 32 10.77 -11.30 -13.75
C ILE A 32 9.95 -10.15 -13.12
N SER A 33 10.44 -8.91 -13.21
CA SER A 33 9.76 -7.75 -12.65
C SER A 33 8.42 -7.48 -13.35
N VAL A 34 8.36 -7.61 -14.68
CA VAL A 34 7.12 -7.51 -15.45
C VAL A 34 6.14 -8.61 -15.06
N ALA A 35 6.61 -9.85 -14.90
CA ALA A 35 5.77 -10.96 -14.45
C ALA A 35 5.24 -10.74 -13.02
N ALA A 36 6.07 -10.23 -12.11
CA ALA A 36 5.69 -9.90 -10.75
C ALA A 36 4.63 -8.78 -10.73
N LEU A 37 4.84 -7.73 -11.50
CA LEU A 37 3.89 -6.61 -11.60
C LEU A 37 2.56 -7.06 -12.20
N SER A 38 2.58 -7.90 -13.23
CA SER A 38 1.38 -8.48 -13.86
C SER A 38 0.57 -9.32 -12.86
N LYS A 39 1.24 -10.14 -12.05
CA LYS A 39 0.58 -10.88 -10.96
C LYS A 39 -0.02 -9.93 -9.93
N MET A 40 0.69 -8.87 -9.55
CA MET A 40 0.18 -7.89 -8.59
C MET A 40 -1.08 -7.20 -9.12
N PHE A 41 -1.13 -6.82 -10.39
CA PHE A 41 -2.34 -6.28 -11.01
C PHE A 41 -3.50 -7.25 -10.99
N LEU A 42 -3.25 -8.55 -11.28
CA LEU A 42 -4.27 -9.59 -11.20
C LEU A 42 -4.82 -9.75 -9.76
N TYR A 43 -3.95 -9.67 -8.75
CA TYR A 43 -4.36 -9.70 -7.35
C TYR A 43 -5.20 -8.47 -6.96
N ILE A 44 -4.80 -7.28 -7.40
CA ILE A 44 -5.57 -6.06 -7.17
C ILE A 44 -6.94 -6.15 -7.84
N ASP A 45 -7.00 -6.72 -9.04
CA ASP A 45 -8.26 -6.91 -9.76
C ASP A 45 -9.19 -7.91 -9.07
N ARG A 46 -8.67 -8.99 -8.52
CA ARG A 46 -9.47 -10.03 -7.84
C ARG A 46 -9.88 -9.66 -6.43
N PHE A 47 -8.98 -9.07 -5.66
CA PHE A 47 -9.10 -8.90 -4.20
C PHE A 47 -9.14 -7.44 -3.75
N GLY A 48 -9.19 -6.49 -4.69
CA GLY A 48 -9.11 -5.07 -4.39
C GLY A 48 -7.69 -4.57 -4.11
N MET A 49 -7.57 -3.27 -4.02
CA MET A 49 -6.31 -2.57 -3.75
C MET A 49 -6.08 -2.49 -2.23
N THR A 50 -4.84 -2.77 -1.79
CA THR A 50 -4.40 -2.54 -0.41
C THR A 50 -3.16 -1.66 -0.39
N ARG A 51 -2.88 -1.01 0.78
CA ARG A 51 -1.66 -0.21 0.98
C ARG A 51 -0.41 -0.99 0.58
N SER A 52 -0.26 -2.22 1.09
CA SER A 52 0.92 -3.05 0.83
C SER A 52 1.07 -3.38 -0.64
N ARG A 53 -0.01 -3.72 -1.34
CA ARG A 53 0.02 -4.04 -2.77
C ARG A 53 0.43 -2.83 -3.61
N LEU A 54 -0.06 -1.65 -3.25
CA LEU A 54 0.32 -0.40 -3.93
C LEU A 54 1.80 -0.09 -3.72
N LEU A 55 2.28 -0.14 -2.46
CA LEU A 55 3.68 0.11 -2.13
C LEU A 55 4.64 -0.89 -2.79
N VAL A 56 4.31 -2.18 -2.77
CA VAL A 56 5.11 -3.22 -3.44
C VAL A 56 5.12 -3.00 -4.95
N SER A 57 4.01 -2.62 -5.57
CA SER A 57 3.96 -2.29 -7.00
C SER A 57 4.86 -1.10 -7.35
N MET A 58 4.86 -0.05 -6.54
CA MET A 58 5.74 1.11 -6.71
C MET A 58 7.21 0.72 -6.56
N PHE A 59 7.52 -0.17 -5.61
CA PHE A 59 8.88 -0.68 -5.43
C PHE A 59 9.35 -1.53 -6.62
N ILE A 60 8.49 -2.39 -7.19
CA ILE A 60 8.82 -3.16 -8.40
C ILE A 60 9.10 -2.21 -9.56
N VAL A 61 8.29 -1.17 -9.75
CA VAL A 61 8.51 -0.15 -10.80
C VAL A 61 9.86 0.56 -10.59
N PHE A 62 10.22 0.88 -9.34
CA PHE A 62 11.53 1.43 -9.03
C PHE A 62 12.67 0.49 -9.42
N LEU A 63 12.56 -0.80 -9.10
CA LEU A 63 13.57 -1.81 -9.49
C LEU A 63 13.69 -1.92 -11.01
N MET A 64 12.59 -1.90 -11.74
CA MET A 64 12.61 -1.89 -13.21
C MET A 64 13.38 -0.68 -13.76
N ILE A 65 13.08 0.52 -13.27
CA ILE A 65 13.80 1.74 -13.66
C ILE A 65 15.30 1.62 -13.34
N ALA A 66 15.64 1.07 -12.18
CA ALA A 66 17.02 0.89 -11.76
C ALA A 66 17.77 -0.08 -12.67
N MET A 67 17.21 -1.27 -12.92
CA MET A 67 17.81 -2.28 -13.80
C MET A 67 17.92 -1.81 -15.24
N PHE A 68 16.88 -1.15 -15.75
CA PHE A 68 16.91 -0.53 -17.08
C PHE A 68 18.03 0.52 -17.21
N THR A 69 18.20 1.38 -16.19
CA THR A 69 19.26 2.40 -16.18
C THR A 69 20.65 1.77 -16.16
N VAL A 70 20.84 0.67 -15.42
CA VAL A 70 22.09 -0.11 -15.40
C VAL A 70 22.37 -0.74 -16.77
N ALA A 71 21.36 -1.33 -17.41
CA ALA A 71 21.48 -1.90 -18.75
C ALA A 71 21.87 -0.83 -19.78
N LEU A 72 21.21 0.32 -19.75
CA LEU A 72 21.54 1.46 -20.64
C LEU A 72 22.99 1.92 -20.48
N ARG A 73 23.52 1.93 -19.26
CA ARG A 73 24.91 2.29 -19.00
C ARG A 73 25.91 1.37 -19.69
N MET A 74 25.58 0.09 -19.88
CA MET A 74 26.44 -0.84 -20.62
C MET A 74 26.65 -0.42 -22.08
N PHE A 75 25.67 0.26 -22.65
CA PHE A 75 25.74 0.77 -24.04
C PHE A 75 26.26 2.21 -24.08
N PHE A 76 25.84 3.05 -23.12
CA PHE A 76 26.17 4.48 -23.09
C PHE A 76 27.03 4.81 -21.86
N VAL A 77 28.34 4.69 -22.00
CA VAL A 77 29.33 4.90 -20.89
C VAL A 77 29.23 6.29 -20.24
N ARG A 78 28.72 7.30 -20.95
CA ARG A 78 28.60 8.68 -20.44
C ARG A 78 27.33 8.94 -19.62
N LEU A 79 26.42 7.98 -19.51
CA LEU A 79 25.19 8.17 -18.74
C LEU A 79 25.49 8.29 -17.24
N PRO A 80 25.03 9.36 -16.57
CA PRO A 80 25.19 9.56 -15.13
C PRO A 80 24.15 8.70 -14.36
N TYR A 81 24.31 7.36 -14.41
CA TYR A 81 23.35 6.39 -13.86
C TYR A 81 23.04 6.62 -12.38
N MET A 82 24.02 7.05 -11.57
CA MET A 82 23.79 7.36 -10.16
C MET A 82 22.83 8.54 -9.98
N LYS A 83 22.96 9.57 -10.83
CA LYS A 83 22.02 10.70 -10.79
C LYS A 83 20.62 10.25 -11.19
N ALA A 84 20.48 9.44 -12.24
CA ALA A 84 19.20 8.91 -12.69
C ALA A 84 18.54 8.04 -11.59
N LEU A 85 19.32 7.15 -10.95
CA LEU A 85 18.84 6.29 -9.87
C LEU A 85 18.38 7.10 -8.66
N VAL A 86 19.19 8.06 -8.21
CA VAL A 86 18.84 8.95 -7.09
C VAL A 86 17.60 9.78 -7.43
N THR A 87 17.54 10.32 -8.65
CA THR A 87 16.35 11.08 -9.08
C THR A 87 15.09 10.20 -9.08
N ALA A 88 15.18 8.98 -9.60
CA ALA A 88 14.06 8.04 -9.60
C ALA A 88 13.62 7.69 -8.15
N ALA A 89 14.58 7.44 -7.26
CA ALA A 89 14.30 7.19 -5.85
C ALA A 89 13.63 8.39 -5.17
N CYS A 90 14.14 9.61 -5.42
CA CYS A 90 13.54 10.83 -4.89
C CYS A 90 12.11 11.04 -5.43
N VAL A 91 11.89 10.87 -6.73
CA VAL A 91 10.55 11.05 -7.32
C VAL A 91 9.56 10.05 -6.74
N ILE A 92 9.91 8.77 -6.69
CA ILE A 92 9.04 7.74 -6.12
C ILE A 92 8.82 7.98 -4.64
N GLY A 93 9.85 8.34 -3.88
CA GLY A 93 9.75 8.70 -2.47
C GLY A 93 8.84 9.91 -2.21
N LEU A 94 8.95 10.96 -3.05
CA LEU A 94 8.06 12.11 -2.99
C LEU A 94 6.62 11.72 -3.33
N VAL A 95 6.40 10.97 -4.41
CA VAL A 95 5.05 10.50 -4.77
C VAL A 95 4.45 9.67 -3.63
N THR A 96 5.23 8.75 -3.05
CA THR A 96 4.76 7.90 -1.93
C THR A 96 4.49 8.72 -0.66
N GLY A 97 5.31 9.73 -0.38
CA GLY A 97 5.18 10.55 0.83
C GLY A 97 4.07 11.61 0.74
N PHE A 98 3.84 12.18 -0.45
CA PHE A 98 2.81 13.21 -0.63
C PHE A 98 1.47 12.67 -1.13
N ALA A 99 1.46 11.53 -1.84
CA ALA A 99 0.22 10.87 -2.19
C ALA A 99 -0.39 10.26 -0.93
N ASN A 100 -1.59 10.70 -0.55
CA ASN A 100 -2.36 10.05 0.49
C ASN A 100 -2.77 8.67 -0.04
N ILE A 101 -1.92 7.66 0.22
CA ILE A 101 -2.06 6.28 -0.27
C ILE A 101 -3.42 5.71 0.14
N ASP A 102 -3.87 6.02 1.36
CA ASP A 102 -5.14 5.58 1.88
C ASP A 102 -6.31 6.11 1.06
N THR A 103 -6.27 7.38 0.70
CA THR A 103 -7.31 7.99 -0.15
C THR A 103 -7.35 7.36 -1.54
N VAL A 104 -6.19 7.05 -2.12
CA VAL A 104 -6.12 6.36 -3.43
C VAL A 104 -6.74 4.97 -3.32
N VAL A 105 -6.38 4.21 -2.29
CA VAL A 105 -6.87 2.85 -2.04
C VAL A 105 -8.37 2.85 -1.77
N ALA A 106 -8.84 3.72 -0.87
CA ALA A 106 -10.24 3.82 -0.51
C ALA A 106 -11.11 4.19 -1.71
N ARG A 107 -10.70 5.23 -2.46
CA ARG A 107 -11.41 5.68 -3.65
C ARG A 107 -11.47 4.61 -4.73
N TYR A 108 -10.35 3.94 -5.02
CA TYR A 108 -10.28 2.89 -6.02
C TYR A 108 -11.23 1.73 -5.71
N ASN A 109 -11.22 1.22 -4.48
CA ASN A 109 -12.08 0.10 -4.08
C ASN A 109 -13.56 0.51 -4.08
N THR A 110 -13.89 1.68 -3.54
CA THR A 110 -15.26 2.21 -3.52
C THR A 110 -15.79 2.41 -4.94
N GLU A 111 -15.01 2.97 -5.84
CA GLU A 111 -15.42 3.24 -7.21
C GLU A 111 -15.66 1.96 -8.01
N ARG A 112 -14.81 0.94 -7.81
CA ARG A 112 -15.00 -0.38 -8.44
C ARG A 112 -16.25 -1.10 -7.94
N PHE A 113 -16.53 -1.00 -6.65
CA PHE A 113 -17.72 -1.60 -6.07
C PHE A 113 -18.99 -0.89 -6.60
N LEU A 114 -19.05 0.42 -6.53
CA LEU A 114 -20.21 1.20 -7.00
C LEU A 114 -20.45 1.08 -8.51
N SER A 115 -19.39 0.87 -9.30
CA SER A 115 -19.50 0.62 -10.74
C SER A 115 -19.87 -0.83 -11.10
N GLY A 116 -20.03 -1.72 -10.11
CA GLY A 116 -20.38 -3.12 -10.33
C GLY A 116 -19.23 -3.99 -10.87
N GLN A 117 -17.99 -3.49 -10.83
CA GLN A 117 -16.81 -4.26 -11.26
C GLN A 117 -16.38 -5.32 -10.23
N THR A 118 -16.84 -5.19 -8.99
CA THR A 118 -16.63 -6.18 -7.93
C THR A 118 -17.92 -6.36 -7.15
N GLU A 119 -18.21 -7.61 -6.78
CA GLU A 119 -19.40 -7.98 -5.99
C GLU A 119 -19.16 -7.84 -4.48
N ARG A 120 -17.91 -7.73 -4.06
CA ARG A 120 -17.52 -7.71 -2.65
C ARG A 120 -16.82 -6.42 -2.30
N MET A 121 -17.24 -5.82 -1.20
CA MET A 121 -16.59 -4.69 -0.57
C MET A 121 -16.19 -5.07 0.85
N ASP A 122 -14.94 -4.86 1.18
CA ASP A 122 -14.40 -5.05 2.53
C ASP A 122 -14.51 -3.70 3.27
N VAL A 123 -15.62 -3.54 4.00
CA VAL A 123 -15.92 -2.31 4.76
C VAL A 123 -14.99 -2.20 5.97
N ASP A 124 -14.62 -3.33 6.60
CA ASP A 124 -13.70 -3.36 7.74
C ASP A 124 -12.31 -2.87 7.33
N TYR A 125 -11.81 -3.35 6.17
CA TYR A 125 -10.56 -2.84 5.63
C TYR A 125 -10.64 -1.34 5.30
N LEU A 126 -11.74 -0.90 4.69
CA LEU A 126 -11.94 0.52 4.41
C LEU A 126 -11.95 1.34 5.70
N GLY A 127 -12.54 0.79 6.76
CA GLY A 127 -12.51 1.31 8.11
C GLY A 127 -11.12 1.35 8.75
N SER A 128 -10.21 0.49 8.38
CA SER A 128 -8.82 0.51 8.89
C SER A 128 -7.94 1.60 8.30
N LEU A 129 -8.40 2.30 7.26
CA LEU A 129 -7.68 3.39 6.62
C LEU A 129 -7.77 4.69 7.44
N SER A 130 -6.95 5.69 7.06
CA SER A 130 -6.99 7.00 7.71
C SER A 130 -8.37 7.66 7.62
N GLU A 131 -8.69 8.53 8.58
CA GLU A 131 -9.98 9.23 8.66
C GLU A 131 -10.33 9.99 7.38
N GLU A 132 -9.33 10.63 6.78
CA GLU A 132 -9.47 11.38 5.53
C GLU A 132 -9.85 10.52 4.34
N ALA A 133 -9.50 9.24 4.36
CA ALA A 133 -9.77 8.27 3.31
C ALA A 133 -11.08 7.49 3.58
N ALA A 134 -11.23 7.00 4.80
CA ALA A 134 -12.32 6.13 5.20
C ALA A 134 -13.67 6.87 5.23
N VAL A 135 -13.75 8.02 5.92
CA VAL A 135 -15.02 8.73 6.12
C VAL A 135 -15.71 9.12 4.80
N PRO A 136 -15.04 9.79 3.83
CA PRO A 136 -15.70 10.13 2.58
C PRO A 136 -16.13 8.90 1.77
N SER A 137 -15.35 7.83 1.82
CA SER A 137 -15.61 6.60 1.08
C SER A 137 -16.79 5.81 1.68
N LEU A 138 -16.85 5.70 3.01
CA LEU A 138 -17.97 5.08 3.73
C LEU A 138 -19.28 5.85 3.53
N ILE A 139 -19.25 7.18 3.58
CA ILE A 139 -20.42 8.02 3.29
C ILE A 139 -20.90 7.82 1.86
N ARG A 140 -19.98 7.69 0.93
CA ARG A 140 -20.33 7.41 -0.46
C ARG A 140 -20.99 6.04 -0.61
N LEU A 141 -20.47 5.00 0.06
CA LEU A 141 -21.10 3.67 0.12
C LEU A 141 -22.50 3.73 0.74
N LEU A 142 -22.66 4.47 1.84
CA LEU A 142 -23.94 4.65 2.52
C LEU A 142 -25.00 5.26 1.62
N ASN A 143 -24.62 6.26 0.79
CA ASN A 143 -25.53 6.99 -0.06
C ASN A 143 -25.78 6.31 -1.41
N GLU A 144 -24.75 5.79 -2.05
CA GLU A 144 -24.79 5.34 -3.44
C GLU A 144 -24.93 3.81 -3.60
N SER A 145 -24.57 2.99 -2.59
CA SER A 145 -24.68 1.53 -2.68
C SER A 145 -26.13 1.08 -2.87
N GLY A 146 -26.34 0.09 -3.74
CA GLY A 146 -27.62 -0.62 -3.87
C GLY A 146 -27.81 -1.72 -2.82
N ASP A 147 -26.73 -2.16 -2.16
CA ASP A 147 -26.75 -3.25 -1.18
C ASP A 147 -27.02 -2.73 0.24
N TYR A 148 -28.12 -3.23 0.83
CA TYR A 148 -28.54 -2.85 2.18
C TYR A 148 -27.53 -3.31 3.25
N ALA A 149 -26.91 -4.48 3.10
CA ALA A 149 -25.95 -4.98 4.05
C ALA A 149 -24.72 -4.07 4.14
N ILE A 150 -24.19 -3.64 2.99
CA ILE A 150 -23.07 -2.70 2.91
C ILE A 150 -23.42 -1.33 3.51
N LYS A 151 -24.64 -0.86 3.34
CA LYS A 151 -25.11 0.39 3.98
C LYS A 151 -25.10 0.28 5.50
N VAL A 152 -25.60 -0.83 6.03
CA VAL A 152 -25.62 -1.08 7.48
C VAL A 152 -24.18 -1.16 8.03
N GLU A 153 -23.30 -1.88 7.36
CA GLU A 153 -21.90 -2.01 7.75
C GLU A 153 -21.18 -0.65 7.73
N ALA A 154 -21.35 0.11 6.65
CA ALA A 154 -20.79 1.46 6.54
C ALA A 154 -21.36 2.42 7.61
N ALA A 155 -22.65 2.35 7.92
CA ALA A 155 -23.27 3.16 8.98
C ALA A 155 -22.73 2.82 10.37
N ASN A 156 -22.56 1.54 10.66
CA ASN A 156 -21.99 1.09 11.94
C ASN A 156 -20.54 1.57 12.10
N GLU A 157 -19.71 1.44 11.07
CA GLU A 157 -18.34 1.92 11.08
C GLU A 157 -18.27 3.45 11.26
N LEU A 158 -19.09 4.21 10.53
CA LEU A 158 -19.19 5.66 10.68
C LEU A 158 -19.68 6.08 12.07
N SER A 159 -20.60 5.33 12.68
CA SER A 159 -21.10 5.59 14.04
C SER A 159 -20.00 5.40 15.10
N HIS A 160 -19.19 4.34 14.95
CA HIS A 160 -18.05 4.07 15.81
C HIS A 160 -17.03 5.21 15.74
N ARG A 161 -16.68 5.65 14.54
CA ARG A 161 -15.76 6.77 14.32
C ARG A 161 -16.30 8.09 14.86
N ARG A 162 -17.58 8.36 14.68
CA ARG A 162 -18.22 9.55 15.24
C ARG A 162 -18.07 9.61 16.75
N ARG A 163 -18.27 8.48 17.44
CA ARG A 163 -18.11 8.39 18.90
C ARG A 163 -16.66 8.66 19.31
N TYR A 164 -15.72 7.99 18.67
CA TYR A 164 -14.29 8.15 18.93
C TYR A 164 -13.83 9.61 18.74
N LEU A 165 -14.20 10.24 17.64
CA LEU A 165 -13.82 11.62 17.33
C LEU A 165 -14.52 12.63 18.24
N SER A 166 -15.72 12.35 18.74
CA SER A 166 -16.43 13.24 19.69
C SER A 166 -15.85 13.20 21.11
N GLU A 167 -15.34 12.05 21.53
CA GLU A 167 -14.65 11.89 22.83
C GLU A 167 -13.29 12.58 22.85
N ASP A 168 -12.61 12.61 21.71
CA ASP A 168 -11.27 13.22 21.55
C ASP A 168 -11.32 14.77 21.31
N GLU A 169 -12.49 15.31 20.96
CA GLU A 169 -12.65 16.75 20.65
C GLU A 169 -12.37 17.64 21.87
N GLU A 170 -12.61 17.16 23.10
CA GLU A 170 -12.30 17.90 24.33
C GLU A 170 -10.79 17.87 24.67
N ALA A 171 -10.06 16.86 24.23
CA ALA A 171 -8.64 16.69 24.55
C ALA A 171 -7.66 17.32 23.54
N ARG A 172 -8.10 17.57 22.30
CA ARG A 172 -7.23 17.91 21.17
C ARG A 172 -7.46 19.29 20.54
N PHE A 173 -7.80 20.30 21.33
CA PHE A 173 -8.07 21.64 20.79
C PHE A 173 -6.90 22.31 20.07
N THR A 174 -5.70 21.74 20.07
CA THR A 174 -4.47 22.38 19.55
C THR A 174 -3.86 21.72 18.30
N ASP A 175 -4.20 20.49 17.93
CA ASP A 175 -3.49 19.76 16.86
C ASP A 175 -4.40 19.11 15.79
N THR A 176 -5.63 19.61 15.62
CA THR A 176 -6.57 19.01 14.66
C THR A 176 -6.12 19.29 13.23
N PHE A 177 -5.67 18.26 12.53
CA PHE A 177 -5.35 18.33 11.12
C PHE A 177 -6.58 18.72 10.29
N VAL A 178 -6.38 19.50 9.22
CA VAL A 178 -7.43 19.98 8.31
C VAL A 178 -8.31 18.83 7.77
N GLY A 179 -7.73 17.64 7.58
CA GLY A 179 -8.44 16.44 7.13
C GLY A 179 -9.44 15.90 8.14
N GLU A 180 -9.09 15.90 9.41
CA GLU A 180 -9.94 15.44 10.51
C GLU A 180 -11.17 16.35 10.67
N GLN A 181 -10.98 17.67 10.57
CA GLN A 181 -12.08 18.63 10.58
C GLN A 181 -13.06 18.41 9.42
N ARG A 182 -12.54 18.08 8.24
CA ARG A 182 -13.36 17.75 7.09
C ARG A 182 -14.18 16.48 7.33
N SER A 183 -13.57 15.45 7.92
CA SER A 183 -14.23 14.21 8.28
C SER A 183 -15.33 14.43 9.30
N LEU A 184 -15.06 15.20 10.35
CA LEU A 184 -16.07 15.59 11.36
C LEU A 184 -17.25 16.33 10.73
N ARG A 185 -16.99 17.28 9.83
CA ARG A 185 -18.06 17.98 9.10
C ARG A 185 -18.93 16.99 8.31
N LEU A 186 -18.30 16.10 7.55
CA LEU A 186 -19.02 15.09 6.76
C LEU A 186 -19.86 14.16 7.63
N LEU A 187 -19.36 13.73 8.79
CA LEU A 187 -20.10 12.93 9.76
C LEU A 187 -21.30 13.65 10.33
N ARG A 188 -21.18 14.96 10.63
CA ARG A 188 -22.28 15.79 11.11
C ARG A 188 -23.36 16.01 10.02
N GLU A 189 -22.96 16.31 8.81
CA GLU A 189 -23.85 16.51 7.68
C GLU A 189 -24.66 15.25 7.31
N ASN A 190 -24.09 14.05 7.53
CA ASN A 190 -24.72 12.77 7.23
C ASN A 190 -25.27 12.03 8.45
N SER A 191 -25.40 12.70 9.60
CA SER A 191 -25.82 12.09 10.87
C SER A 191 -27.16 11.35 10.78
N ASP A 192 -28.13 11.90 10.06
CA ASP A 192 -29.48 11.34 9.90
C ASP A 192 -29.43 10.03 9.08
N GLN A 193 -28.62 10.00 8.02
CA GLN A 193 -28.42 8.82 7.18
C GLN A 193 -27.70 7.72 7.97
N ILE A 194 -26.69 8.08 8.73
CA ILE A 194 -25.93 7.14 9.59
C ILE A 194 -26.91 6.51 10.61
N THR A 195 -27.68 7.32 11.30
CA THR A 195 -28.63 6.85 12.32
C THR A 195 -29.74 5.97 11.72
N LYS A 196 -30.18 6.25 10.49
CA LYS A 196 -31.20 5.47 9.79
C LYS A 196 -30.79 4.02 9.54
N TYR A 197 -29.52 3.80 9.19
CA TYR A 197 -29.01 2.45 8.86
C TYR A 197 -28.25 1.80 10.00
N MET A 198 -28.03 2.51 11.12
CA MET A 198 -27.41 1.95 12.31
C MET A 198 -28.32 0.89 12.93
N THR A 199 -27.80 -0.33 13.09
CA THR A 199 -28.49 -1.39 13.82
C THR A 199 -28.01 -1.42 15.25
N ASP A 200 -28.93 -1.67 16.21
CA ASP A 200 -28.62 -1.79 17.65
C ASP A 200 -27.70 -3.00 17.95
N THR A 201 -27.58 -3.93 17.02
CA THR A 201 -26.63 -5.05 17.09
C THR A 201 -25.28 -4.65 16.53
N VAL A 202 -24.58 -3.79 17.24
CA VAL A 202 -23.14 -3.55 16.99
C VAL A 202 -22.42 -4.83 17.41
N LYS A 203 -22.07 -5.71 16.45
CA LYS A 203 -20.97 -6.65 16.69
C LYS A 203 -19.74 -5.77 16.90
N PRO A 204 -19.05 -5.85 18.06
CA PRO A 204 -17.82 -5.14 18.24
C PRO A 204 -16.91 -5.59 17.08
N SER A 205 -16.47 -4.64 16.28
CA SER A 205 -15.39 -4.86 15.31
C SER A 205 -14.31 -5.64 16.04
N ARG A 206 -13.87 -6.77 15.47
CA ARG A 206 -12.80 -7.57 16.07
C ARG A 206 -11.68 -6.60 16.40
N GLN A 207 -11.49 -6.38 17.70
CA GLN A 207 -10.32 -5.72 18.21
C GLN A 207 -9.16 -6.54 17.67
N TYR A 208 -8.37 -5.97 16.76
CA TYR A 208 -7.17 -6.60 16.25
C TYR A 208 -6.28 -6.78 17.45
N SER A 209 -6.37 -7.96 18.05
CA SER A 209 -5.48 -8.38 19.11
C SER A 209 -4.14 -8.60 18.46
N ASP A 210 -3.11 -7.88 18.93
CA ASP A 210 -1.72 -8.08 18.57
C ASP A 210 -1.18 -9.50 18.91
N SER A 211 -2.07 -10.42 19.32
CA SER A 211 -1.76 -11.78 19.73
C SER A 211 -1.91 -12.84 18.63
N ASP A 212 -2.32 -12.50 17.42
CA ASP A 212 -2.44 -13.48 16.31
C ASP A 212 -1.12 -13.69 15.53
N TYR A 213 0.00 -13.22 16.06
CA TYR A 213 1.32 -13.68 15.62
C TYR A 213 1.84 -14.76 16.60
N ASP A 214 1.09 -15.86 16.74
CA ASP A 214 1.69 -17.10 17.22
C ASP A 214 2.63 -17.61 16.12
N TYR A 215 3.88 -17.29 16.27
CA TYR A 215 4.97 -18.02 15.63
C TYR A 215 5.02 -19.39 16.31
N ASP A 216 4.44 -20.39 15.68
CA ASP A 216 4.74 -21.78 15.98
C ASP A 216 6.21 -22.05 15.58
N ASP A 217 7.14 -21.67 16.48
CA ASP A 217 8.53 -22.08 16.45
C ASP A 217 8.64 -23.51 17.06
N ASP A 218 7.96 -24.47 16.44
CA ASP A 218 8.26 -25.89 16.65
C ASP A 218 9.39 -26.33 15.72
N TYR A 219 10.60 -25.89 16.01
CA TYR A 219 11.82 -26.61 15.56
C TYR A 219 12.26 -27.53 16.68
N ASP A 220 11.70 -28.73 16.73
CA ASP A 220 12.29 -29.86 17.44
C ASP A 220 13.64 -30.20 16.78
N TYR A 221 14.72 -29.81 17.41
CA TYR A 221 16.04 -30.32 17.16
C TYR A 221 16.20 -31.61 17.97
N ASP A 222 15.93 -32.76 17.35
CA ASP A 222 16.41 -34.05 17.84
C ASP A 222 17.90 -34.14 17.62
N ASP A 223 18.67 -33.75 18.66
CA ASP A 223 20.11 -34.04 18.78
C ASP A 223 20.28 -35.48 19.32
N ASP A 224 20.15 -36.49 18.45
CA ASP A 224 20.70 -37.83 18.71
C ASP A 224 22.05 -37.98 18.01
N TYR A 225 23.11 -37.56 18.68
CA TYR A 225 24.46 -38.05 18.40
C TYR A 225 24.87 -39.08 19.46
N ASP A 226 24.58 -40.35 19.19
CA ASP A 226 25.22 -41.47 19.81
C ASP A 226 26.62 -41.65 19.22
N TYR A 227 27.62 -41.50 20.08
CA TYR A 227 29.01 -41.93 19.84
C TYR A 227 29.21 -43.33 20.44
N ASP A 228 29.50 -44.29 19.58
CA ASP A 228 30.30 -45.48 19.86
C ASP A 228 31.38 -45.68 18.79
#